data_d35cd4c530431f2cfba290a4378dda79
#
_entry.id   d35cd4c530431f2cfba290a4378dda79
#
_cell.length_a   1.000
_cell.length_b   1.000
_cell.length_c   1.000
_cell.angle_alpha   90.00
_cell.angle_beta   90.00
_cell.angle_gamma   90.00
#
_symmetry.space_group_name_H-M   'P 1'
#
loop_
_entity.id
_entity.type
_entity.pdbx_description
1 polymer ?
#
loop_
_entity_poly.entity_id
_entity_poly.type
_entity_poly.pdbx_seq_one_letter_code
_entity_poly.pdbx_strand_id
1 'polypeptide(L)'
;MLGGLVLRWHWRRRRAAAGLEAGRPNLVMGANRQVCWDKFCAYFDVEPRFVPLAEGRLHLDAEAAVAACNANTIGVVAVLGSVVDGSYEPVQAIAAALDALQEHTGLEVPMHVDAASGGFVAPFTAPQLMWDFRLPRVISINASGHKYGGVLPGVGWVLWREDALLPAELRFDVNYLGGVTPTIGMNFSRSGAPVVGQYFNFIHLGRNGYRHRMQALEAIACHLADGIAAIAPLRLVSHPLGQLPVFCVELDPAVTHWSVFHLSGKLRERGWLVPAYTLPAGQEHRAVLRFVVRAGFGRPLADELLADIARDVSWFQGLEAPLPEPMGSTAFRH
;
A
#
# COMPACT_ATOMS: atom_id res chain seq x y z
N MET A 1 -0.10 -7.09 10.68
CA MET A 1 -0.33 -8.22 11.64
C MET A 1 -0.93 -7.72 12.96
N LEU A 2 -0.22 -6.97 13.81
CA LEU A 2 -0.73 -6.52 15.13
C LEU A 2 -2.01 -5.70 15.04
N GLY A 3 -2.15 -4.79 14.04
CA GLY A 3 -3.39 -4.07 13.82
C GLY A 3 -4.60 -5.00 13.57
N GLY A 4 -4.41 -6.01 12.70
CA GLY A 4 -5.45 -7.02 12.45
C GLY A 4 -5.79 -7.87 13.67
N LEU A 5 -4.79 -8.24 14.48
CA LEU A 5 -5.03 -8.96 15.74
C LEU A 5 -5.89 -8.15 16.70
N VAL A 6 -5.64 -6.85 16.83
CA VAL A 6 -6.45 -5.96 17.67
C VAL A 6 -7.88 -5.90 17.16
N LEU A 7 -8.11 -5.76 15.84
CA LEU A 7 -9.45 -5.83 15.24
C LEU A 7 -10.17 -7.13 15.62
N ARG A 8 -9.48 -8.27 15.46
CA ARG A 8 -10.06 -9.59 15.76
C ARG A 8 -10.41 -9.74 17.25
N TRP A 9 -9.56 -9.27 18.18
CA TRP A 9 -9.81 -9.32 19.60
C TRP A 9 -10.98 -8.42 20.02
N HIS A 10 -11.07 -7.20 19.50
CA HIS A 10 -12.22 -6.32 19.75
C HIS A 10 -13.53 -6.92 19.28
N TRP A 11 -13.54 -7.48 18.06
CA TRP A 11 -14.72 -8.16 17.54
C TRP A 11 -15.14 -9.35 18.44
N ARG A 12 -14.19 -10.20 18.85
CA ARG A 12 -14.48 -11.32 19.77
C ARG A 12 -15.08 -10.85 21.11
N ARG A 13 -14.51 -9.81 21.70
CA ARG A 13 -15.01 -9.25 22.97
C ARG A 13 -16.44 -8.70 22.82
N ARG A 14 -16.72 -7.96 21.76
CA ARG A 14 -18.07 -7.46 21.46
C ARG A 14 -19.06 -8.60 21.30
N ARG A 15 -18.70 -9.65 20.54
CA ARG A 15 -19.56 -10.85 20.37
C ARG A 15 -19.84 -11.53 21.70
N ALA A 16 -18.81 -11.75 22.51
CA ALA A 16 -18.95 -12.37 23.82
C ALA A 16 -19.84 -11.53 24.76
N ALA A 17 -19.67 -10.20 24.78
CA ALA A 17 -20.50 -9.29 25.58
C ALA A 17 -21.98 -9.30 25.16
N ALA A 18 -22.24 -9.56 23.88
CA ALA A 18 -23.61 -9.72 23.34
C ALA A 18 -24.17 -11.15 23.47
N GLY A 19 -23.44 -12.08 24.09
CA GLY A 19 -23.86 -13.49 24.21
C GLY A 19 -23.85 -14.25 22.87
N LEU A 20 -23.12 -13.77 21.88
CA LEU A 20 -23.05 -14.34 20.55
C LEU A 20 -21.76 -15.16 20.38
N GLU A 21 -21.86 -16.28 19.66
CA GLU A 21 -20.67 -17.05 19.32
C GLU A 21 -19.71 -16.24 18.44
N ALA A 22 -18.41 -16.37 18.67
CA ALA A 22 -17.37 -15.91 17.78
C ALA A 22 -17.29 -16.89 16.58
N GLY A 23 -18.19 -16.70 15.59
CA GLY A 23 -18.19 -17.45 14.34
C GLY A 23 -16.93 -17.22 13.50
N ARG A 24 -17.03 -17.36 12.19
CA ARG A 24 -15.90 -17.08 11.27
C ARG A 24 -15.70 -15.58 11.10
N PRO A 25 -14.64 -14.98 11.67
CA PRO A 25 -14.33 -13.58 11.45
C PRO A 25 -13.91 -13.36 10.00
N ASN A 26 -14.29 -12.20 9.43
CA ASN A 26 -13.81 -11.80 8.12
C ASN A 26 -13.22 -10.38 8.15
N LEU A 27 -12.35 -10.10 7.17
CA LEU A 27 -11.67 -8.81 7.02
C LEU A 27 -11.87 -8.29 5.61
N VAL A 28 -12.36 -7.05 5.48
CA VAL A 28 -12.65 -6.41 4.19
C VAL A 28 -11.48 -5.53 3.76
N MET A 29 -11.06 -5.66 2.51
CA MET A 29 -10.04 -4.81 1.87
C MET A 29 -10.07 -4.93 0.36
N GLY A 30 -9.41 -4.02 -0.36
CA GLY A 30 -9.26 -4.08 -1.81
C GLY A 30 -8.32 -5.20 -2.28
N ALA A 31 -8.49 -5.64 -3.52
CA ALA A 31 -7.57 -6.58 -4.17
C ALA A 31 -6.16 -6.01 -4.39
N ASN A 32 -6.00 -4.68 -4.28
CA ASN A 32 -4.72 -3.95 -4.31
C ASN A 32 -3.90 -4.04 -3.01
N ARG A 33 -4.27 -4.92 -2.09
CA ARG A 33 -3.58 -5.15 -0.81
C ARG A 33 -2.17 -5.71 -1.00
N GLN A 34 -1.40 -5.73 0.08
CA GLN A 34 -0.09 -6.36 0.17
C GLN A 34 -0.22 -7.76 0.82
N VAL A 35 0.62 -8.72 0.43
CA VAL A 35 0.61 -10.13 0.88
C VAL A 35 0.60 -10.34 2.41
N CYS A 36 1.03 -9.34 3.20
CA CYS A 36 0.97 -9.44 4.66
C CYS A 36 -0.47 -9.65 5.18
N TRP A 37 -1.48 -9.19 4.43
CA TRP A 37 -2.87 -9.37 4.78
C TRP A 37 -3.39 -10.76 4.42
N ASP A 38 -2.91 -11.35 3.31
CA ASP A 38 -3.17 -12.77 2.99
C ASP A 38 -2.59 -13.66 4.10
N LYS A 39 -1.34 -13.38 4.52
CA LYS A 39 -0.72 -14.09 5.65
C LYS A 39 -1.46 -13.87 6.97
N PHE A 40 -1.93 -12.65 7.23
CA PHE A 40 -2.75 -12.39 8.41
C PHE A 40 -4.00 -13.25 8.42
N CYS A 41 -4.74 -13.26 7.32
CA CYS A 41 -5.97 -14.05 7.19
C CYS A 41 -5.68 -15.54 7.37
N ALA A 42 -4.66 -16.06 6.71
CA ALA A 42 -4.27 -17.47 6.81
C ALA A 42 -3.78 -17.88 8.21
N TYR A 43 -2.93 -17.06 8.84
CA TYR A 43 -2.32 -17.42 10.14
C TYR A 43 -3.28 -17.27 11.32
N PHE A 44 -4.27 -16.40 11.21
CA PHE A 44 -5.20 -16.10 12.31
C PHE A 44 -6.63 -16.54 12.03
N ASP A 45 -6.84 -17.43 11.05
CA ASP A 45 -8.15 -17.99 10.70
C ASP A 45 -9.22 -16.90 10.54
N VAL A 46 -8.92 -15.93 9.64
CA VAL A 46 -9.81 -14.84 9.26
C VAL A 46 -10.15 -15.00 7.79
N GLU A 47 -11.44 -15.04 7.45
CA GLU A 47 -11.90 -15.10 6.07
C GLU A 47 -11.56 -13.79 5.34
N PRO A 48 -10.77 -13.85 4.24
CA PRO A 48 -10.50 -12.66 3.46
C PRO A 48 -11.72 -12.27 2.60
N ARG A 49 -12.11 -11.01 2.64
CA ARG A 49 -13.10 -10.41 1.74
C ARG A 49 -12.42 -9.36 0.88
N PHE A 50 -11.78 -9.83 -0.18
CA PHE A 50 -11.06 -8.98 -1.11
C PHE A 50 -11.99 -8.47 -2.19
N VAL A 51 -12.23 -7.15 -2.18
CA VAL A 51 -13.04 -6.46 -3.19
C VAL A 51 -12.22 -6.35 -4.48
N PRO A 52 -12.70 -6.94 -5.60
CA PRO A 52 -11.99 -6.87 -6.88
C PRO A 52 -11.84 -5.43 -7.39
N LEU A 53 -10.81 -5.22 -8.21
CA LEU A 53 -10.68 -3.98 -8.97
C LEU A 53 -11.80 -3.89 -10.01
N ALA A 54 -12.08 -2.69 -10.48
CA ALA A 54 -13.03 -2.46 -11.56
C ALA A 54 -12.43 -1.47 -12.59
N GLU A 55 -13.06 -1.38 -13.75
CA GLU A 55 -12.68 -0.36 -14.71
C GLU A 55 -12.82 1.03 -14.10
N GLY A 56 -11.80 1.87 -14.26
CA GLY A 56 -11.71 3.19 -13.63
C GLY A 56 -11.51 3.19 -12.11
N ARG A 57 -11.40 2.02 -11.45
CA ARG A 57 -11.25 1.90 -10.00
C ARG A 57 -10.23 0.82 -9.61
N LEU A 58 -9.01 1.22 -9.34
CA LEU A 58 -7.90 0.33 -8.97
C LEU A 58 -7.67 0.22 -7.45
N HIS A 59 -8.66 0.57 -6.63
CA HIS A 59 -8.59 0.56 -5.17
C HIS A 59 -9.99 0.32 -4.56
N LEU A 60 -10.04 0.09 -3.25
CA LEU A 60 -11.29 0.00 -2.50
C LEU A 60 -11.99 1.37 -2.46
N ASP A 61 -13.30 1.40 -2.71
CA ASP A 61 -14.17 2.55 -2.51
C ASP A 61 -15.14 2.35 -1.33
N ALA A 62 -15.88 3.39 -1.02
CA ALA A 62 -16.79 3.40 0.12
C ALA A 62 -17.99 2.45 -0.05
N GLU A 63 -18.59 2.40 -1.23
CA GLU A 63 -19.75 1.56 -1.53
C GLU A 63 -19.38 0.08 -1.47
N ALA A 64 -18.32 -0.30 -2.17
CA ALA A 64 -17.84 -1.67 -2.18
C ALA A 64 -17.34 -2.15 -0.80
N ALA A 65 -16.74 -1.25 -0.01
CA ALA A 65 -16.34 -1.56 1.36
C ALA A 65 -17.54 -1.91 2.24
N VAL A 66 -18.59 -1.11 2.20
CA VAL A 66 -19.82 -1.35 2.99
C VAL A 66 -20.54 -2.61 2.50
N ALA A 67 -20.67 -2.80 1.19
CA ALA A 67 -21.35 -3.97 0.61
C ALA A 67 -20.67 -5.30 1.00
N ALA A 68 -19.36 -5.28 1.25
CA ALA A 68 -18.61 -6.46 1.68
C ALA A 68 -18.71 -6.72 3.21
N CYS A 69 -19.24 -5.79 4.01
CA CYS A 69 -19.34 -5.93 5.46
C CYS A 69 -20.55 -6.77 5.90
N ASN A 70 -20.39 -7.49 7.02
CA ASN A 70 -21.48 -8.16 7.73
C ASN A 70 -21.17 -8.29 9.23
N ALA A 71 -22.02 -8.98 9.99
CA ALA A 71 -21.86 -9.19 11.44
C ALA A 71 -20.58 -9.93 11.86
N ASN A 72 -19.91 -10.60 10.93
CA ASN A 72 -18.63 -11.28 11.16
C ASN A 72 -17.41 -10.42 10.74
N THR A 73 -17.63 -9.23 10.22
CA THR A 73 -16.54 -8.34 9.81
C THR A 73 -15.84 -7.75 11.04
N ILE A 74 -14.55 -8.07 11.16
CA ILE A 74 -13.71 -7.56 12.26
C ILE A 74 -13.24 -6.14 12.01
N GLY A 75 -13.22 -5.70 10.76
CA GLY A 75 -12.83 -4.36 10.34
C GLY A 75 -12.66 -4.23 8.84
N VAL A 76 -12.48 -2.99 8.41
CA VAL A 76 -12.04 -2.63 7.04
C VAL A 76 -10.60 -2.17 7.10
N VAL A 77 -9.77 -2.63 6.16
CA VAL A 77 -8.42 -2.12 5.95
C VAL A 77 -8.43 -1.21 4.74
N ALA A 78 -8.15 0.06 4.97
CA ALA A 78 -7.94 1.04 3.91
C ALA A 78 -6.45 1.23 3.66
N VAL A 79 -6.03 1.21 2.39
CA VAL A 79 -4.61 1.29 1.99
C VAL A 79 -4.26 2.73 1.63
N LEU A 80 -3.34 3.33 2.37
CA LEU A 80 -2.76 4.63 2.03
C LEU A 80 -1.45 4.43 1.26
N GLY A 81 -1.55 4.30 -0.03
CA GLY A 81 -0.44 4.01 -0.94
C GLY A 81 -0.43 2.57 -1.43
N SER A 82 -1.28 2.33 -2.41
CA SER A 82 -1.47 1.04 -3.08
C SER A 82 -0.14 0.50 -3.63
N VAL A 83 0.09 -0.79 -3.41
CA VAL A 83 1.25 -1.50 -3.98
C VAL A 83 1.15 -1.59 -5.52
N VAL A 84 -0.07 -1.49 -6.06
CA VAL A 84 -0.34 -1.62 -7.49
C VAL A 84 0.08 -0.37 -8.24
N ASP A 85 -0.41 0.80 -7.84
CA ASP A 85 -0.31 2.03 -8.63
C ASP A 85 0.08 3.28 -7.81
N GLY A 86 0.29 3.14 -6.51
CA GLY A 86 0.65 4.23 -5.60
C GLY A 86 -0.53 5.07 -5.10
N SER A 87 -1.76 4.81 -5.55
CA SER A 87 -2.96 5.57 -5.18
C SER A 87 -3.28 5.48 -3.69
N TYR A 88 -3.92 6.52 -3.16
CA TYR A 88 -4.51 6.56 -1.82
C TYR A 88 -5.97 6.19 -1.89
N GLU A 89 -6.40 5.20 -1.12
CA GLU A 89 -7.81 4.90 -0.96
C GLU A 89 -8.55 6.04 -0.26
N PRO A 90 -9.83 6.26 -0.56
CA PRO A 90 -10.63 7.36 -0.03
C PRO A 90 -11.05 7.10 1.43
N VAL A 91 -10.06 7.11 2.35
CA VAL A 91 -10.21 6.72 3.77
C VAL A 91 -11.37 7.49 4.44
N GLN A 92 -11.47 8.80 4.17
CA GLN A 92 -12.54 9.63 4.72
C GLN A 92 -13.93 9.19 4.24
N ALA A 93 -14.07 8.90 2.95
CA ALA A 93 -15.34 8.46 2.39
C ALA A 93 -15.73 7.06 2.90
N ILE A 94 -14.75 6.15 3.01
CA ILE A 94 -14.97 4.82 3.59
C ILE A 94 -15.41 4.94 5.06
N ALA A 95 -14.75 5.81 5.84
CA ALA A 95 -15.12 6.05 7.24
C ALA A 95 -16.56 6.54 7.35
N ALA A 96 -16.95 7.55 6.57
CA ALA A 96 -18.32 8.10 6.58
C ALA A 96 -19.36 7.06 6.17
N ALA A 97 -19.06 6.21 5.18
CA ALA A 97 -19.97 5.14 4.77
C ALA A 97 -20.15 4.06 5.86
N LEU A 98 -19.10 3.74 6.61
CA LEU A 98 -19.17 2.83 7.75
C LEU A 98 -19.90 3.45 8.93
N ASP A 99 -19.85 4.78 9.13
CA ASP A 99 -20.65 5.50 10.11
C ASP A 99 -22.15 5.39 9.76
N ALA A 100 -22.51 5.66 8.50
CA ALA A 100 -23.86 5.48 7.98
C ALA A 100 -24.35 4.03 8.09
N LEU A 101 -23.52 3.04 7.79
CA LEU A 101 -23.83 1.62 7.97
C LEU A 101 -24.23 1.33 9.43
N GLN A 102 -23.46 1.84 10.38
CA GLN A 102 -23.74 1.66 11.81
C GLN A 102 -25.04 2.33 12.23
N GLU A 103 -25.30 3.55 11.76
CA GLU A 103 -26.55 4.27 12.06
C GLU A 103 -27.79 3.52 11.56
N HIS A 104 -27.71 2.92 10.36
CA HIS A 104 -28.85 2.22 9.75
C HIS A 104 -29.05 0.79 10.25
N THR A 105 -27.97 0.09 10.62
CA THR A 105 -28.01 -1.35 10.90
C THR A 105 -27.55 -1.74 12.30
N GLY A 106 -26.95 -0.82 13.05
CA GLY A 106 -26.28 -1.10 14.32
C GLY A 106 -24.93 -1.82 14.17
N LEU A 107 -24.49 -2.10 12.96
CA LEU A 107 -23.25 -2.84 12.69
C LEU A 107 -22.02 -1.93 12.85
N GLU A 108 -21.32 -2.06 13.95
CA GLU A 108 -20.07 -1.35 14.20
C GLU A 108 -18.89 -2.05 13.55
N VAL A 109 -18.26 -1.42 12.54
CA VAL A 109 -17.08 -1.92 11.84
C VAL A 109 -15.95 -0.89 11.95
N PRO A 110 -14.87 -1.17 12.70
CA PRO A 110 -13.72 -0.27 12.83
C PRO A 110 -12.84 -0.31 11.57
N MET A 111 -11.96 0.71 11.45
CA MET A 111 -10.97 0.80 10.38
C MET A 111 -9.54 0.69 10.89
N HIS A 112 -8.72 -0.01 10.11
CA HIS A 112 -7.27 0.06 10.15
C HIS A 112 -6.77 0.72 8.87
N VAL A 113 -5.83 1.65 8.98
CA VAL A 113 -5.20 2.25 7.80
C VAL A 113 -3.82 1.62 7.59
N ASP A 114 -3.69 0.88 6.49
CA ASP A 114 -2.38 0.41 6.04
C ASP A 114 -1.65 1.54 5.31
N ALA A 115 -0.96 2.34 6.09
CA ALA A 115 -0.13 3.44 5.62
C ALA A 115 1.36 3.04 5.50
N ALA A 116 1.63 1.76 5.22
CA ALA A 116 2.99 1.23 5.15
C ALA A 116 3.91 2.08 4.26
N SER A 117 3.39 2.60 3.15
CA SER A 117 4.10 3.54 2.27
C SER A 117 3.67 4.99 2.53
N GLY A 118 2.37 5.26 2.53
CA GLY A 118 1.81 6.62 2.59
C GLY A 118 2.02 7.34 3.91
N GLY A 119 2.21 6.61 5.03
CA GLY A 119 2.38 7.22 6.35
C GLY A 119 3.60 8.14 6.49
N PHE A 120 4.62 7.94 5.65
CA PHE A 120 5.79 8.84 5.59
C PHE A 120 5.76 9.79 4.36
N VAL A 121 4.69 9.77 3.56
CA VAL A 121 4.56 10.64 2.37
C VAL A 121 3.39 11.61 2.52
N ALA A 122 2.17 11.12 2.71
CA ALA A 122 0.95 11.92 2.76
C ALA A 122 0.99 13.10 3.75
N PRO A 123 1.59 12.98 4.97
CA PRO A 123 1.68 14.13 5.89
C PRO A 123 2.46 15.33 5.34
N PHE A 124 3.25 15.13 4.28
CA PHE A 124 4.16 16.13 3.72
C PHE A 124 3.77 16.62 2.33
N THR A 125 3.15 15.75 1.51
CA THR A 125 2.71 16.07 0.14
C THR A 125 1.22 16.38 0.06
N ALA A 126 0.41 15.79 0.95
CA ALA A 126 -1.05 15.97 1.02
C ALA A 126 -1.53 16.19 2.47
N PRO A 127 -1.06 17.22 3.21
CA PRO A 127 -1.34 17.38 4.64
C PRO A 127 -2.82 17.61 4.98
N GLN A 128 -3.61 18.08 4.02
CA GLN A 128 -5.06 18.28 4.14
C GLN A 128 -5.85 16.98 4.02
N LEU A 129 -5.27 15.91 3.47
CA LEU A 129 -5.94 14.64 3.29
C LEU A 129 -6.32 14.03 4.64
N MET A 130 -7.60 13.69 4.80
CA MET A 130 -8.14 13.08 6.01
C MET A 130 -8.03 11.54 5.89
N TRP A 131 -7.05 10.95 6.57
CA TRP A 131 -6.80 9.50 6.53
C TRP A 131 -6.38 8.91 7.87
N ASP A 132 -6.10 9.75 8.85
CA ASP A 132 -5.49 9.39 10.12
C ASP A 132 -6.49 9.45 11.28
N PHE A 133 -5.99 9.56 12.51
CA PHE A 133 -6.79 9.64 13.71
C PHE A 133 -7.68 10.90 13.82
N ARG A 134 -7.65 11.81 12.86
CA ARG A 134 -8.69 12.85 12.72
C ARG A 134 -10.06 12.24 12.39
N LEU A 135 -10.10 11.02 11.85
CA LEU A 135 -11.30 10.23 11.61
C LEU A 135 -11.55 9.29 12.80
N PRO A 136 -12.65 9.44 13.57
CA PRO A 136 -12.93 8.60 14.75
C PRO A 136 -12.95 7.09 14.45
N ARG A 137 -13.40 6.70 13.25
CA ARG A 137 -13.50 5.31 12.80
C ARG A 137 -12.13 4.61 12.65
N VAL A 138 -11.06 5.36 12.42
CA VAL A 138 -9.69 4.83 12.32
C VAL A 138 -9.18 4.53 13.73
N ILE A 139 -9.05 3.26 14.09
CA ILE A 139 -8.58 2.82 15.42
C ILE A 139 -7.10 2.47 15.45
N SER A 140 -6.51 2.13 14.29
CA SER A 140 -5.08 1.84 14.20
C SER A 140 -4.52 2.16 12.82
N ILE A 141 -3.22 2.45 12.80
CA ILE A 141 -2.44 2.81 11.60
C ILE A 141 -1.12 2.06 11.65
N ASN A 142 -0.63 1.56 10.51
CA ASN A 142 0.75 1.11 10.42
C ASN A 142 1.56 1.94 9.41
N ALA A 143 2.87 2.03 9.62
CA ALA A 143 3.81 2.64 8.68
C ALA A 143 5.13 1.86 8.66
N SER A 144 5.78 1.79 7.48
CA SER A 144 7.04 1.06 7.32
C SER A 144 8.23 2.03 7.29
N GLY A 145 9.12 1.91 8.27
CA GLY A 145 10.33 2.73 8.34
C GLY A 145 11.27 2.51 7.15
N HIS A 146 11.36 1.28 6.64
CA HIS A 146 12.24 0.88 5.54
C HIS A 146 11.77 1.32 4.13
N LYS A 147 10.56 1.89 4.04
CA LYS A 147 10.07 2.49 2.79
C LYS A 147 10.46 3.97 2.76
N TYR A 148 9.49 4.86 2.80
CA TYR A 148 9.77 6.31 2.78
C TYR A 148 10.25 6.89 4.11
N GLY A 149 10.23 6.10 5.21
CA GLY A 149 10.93 6.45 6.46
C GLY A 149 12.44 6.47 6.33
N GLY A 150 13.00 5.84 5.28
CA GLY A 150 14.39 5.99 4.86
C GLY A 150 15.41 5.26 5.72
N VAL A 151 15.05 4.10 6.29
CA VAL A 151 15.94 3.22 7.05
C VAL A 151 16.02 1.83 6.45
N LEU A 152 16.93 1.01 6.95
CA LEU A 152 17.06 -0.39 6.56
C LEU A 152 15.83 -1.21 7.02
N PRO A 153 15.51 -2.33 6.34
CA PRO A 153 14.46 -3.25 6.78
C PRO A 153 14.68 -3.72 8.23
N GLY A 154 13.58 -3.87 8.98
CA GLY A 154 13.59 -4.35 10.38
C GLY A 154 12.80 -3.46 11.33
N VAL A 155 12.29 -2.32 10.91
CA VAL A 155 11.40 -1.47 11.70
C VAL A 155 10.09 -1.19 10.97
N GLY A 156 8.99 -1.40 11.69
CA GLY A 156 7.65 -1.01 11.30
C GLY A 156 6.94 -0.41 12.50
N TRP A 157 6.12 0.57 12.23
CA TRP A 157 5.33 1.29 13.22
C TRP A 157 3.90 0.77 13.17
N VAL A 158 3.31 0.54 14.34
CA VAL A 158 1.88 0.42 14.51
C VAL A 158 1.46 1.37 15.62
N LEU A 159 0.43 2.16 15.35
CA LEU A 159 -0.12 3.13 16.28
C LEU A 159 -1.58 2.78 16.50
N TRP A 160 -2.01 2.88 17.74
CA TRP A 160 -3.43 2.79 18.11
C TRP A 160 -3.91 4.16 18.56
N ARG A 161 -5.17 4.46 18.34
CA ARG A 161 -5.79 5.72 18.73
C ARG A 161 -5.60 6.01 20.22
N GLU A 162 -5.77 4.99 21.04
CA GLU A 162 -5.63 5.04 22.48
C GLU A 162 -5.11 3.71 23.05
N ASP A 163 -4.52 3.75 24.21
CA ASP A 163 -3.90 2.58 24.85
C ASP A 163 -4.92 1.48 25.18
N ALA A 164 -6.16 1.87 25.53
CA ALA A 164 -7.24 0.94 25.84
C ALA A 164 -7.63 0.01 24.66
N LEU A 165 -7.30 0.40 23.42
CA LEU A 165 -7.54 -0.42 22.23
C LEU A 165 -6.60 -1.62 22.14
N LEU A 166 -5.44 -1.58 22.79
CA LEU A 166 -4.53 -2.73 22.82
C LEU A 166 -4.95 -3.72 23.90
N PRO A 167 -5.49 -4.90 23.53
CA PRO A 167 -5.95 -5.91 24.49
C PRO A 167 -4.85 -6.33 25.45
N ALA A 168 -5.19 -6.52 26.73
CA ALA A 168 -4.25 -6.98 27.74
C ALA A 168 -3.63 -8.33 27.38
N GLU A 169 -4.38 -9.19 26.72
CA GLU A 169 -3.96 -10.51 26.27
C GLU A 169 -2.86 -10.47 25.18
N LEU A 170 -2.65 -9.33 24.56
CA LEU A 170 -1.58 -9.12 23.58
C LEU A 170 -0.37 -8.40 24.18
N ARG A 171 -0.42 -8.06 25.47
CA ARG A 171 0.70 -7.47 26.23
C ARG A 171 1.35 -8.55 27.09
N PHE A 172 2.63 -8.71 26.94
CA PHE A 172 3.41 -9.66 27.72
C PHE A 172 4.47 -8.89 28.51
N ASP A 173 4.47 -9.03 29.81
CA ASP A 173 5.47 -8.41 30.67
C ASP A 173 6.60 -9.39 30.96
N VAL A 174 7.83 -8.95 30.72
CA VAL A 174 9.04 -9.70 31.04
C VAL A 174 9.85 -8.93 32.08
N ASN A 175 10.42 -9.63 33.10
CA ASN A 175 11.13 -9.01 34.21
C ASN A 175 12.59 -9.44 34.33
N TYR A 176 13.04 -10.39 33.53
CA TYR A 176 14.40 -10.93 33.59
C TYR A 176 15.46 -10.03 32.91
N LEU A 177 15.04 -8.91 32.32
CA LEU A 177 15.93 -7.93 31.66
C LEU A 177 16.33 -6.74 32.58
N GLY A 178 16.14 -6.86 33.91
CA GLY A 178 16.49 -5.81 34.84
C GLY A 178 15.37 -4.82 35.16
N GLY A 179 14.13 -5.14 34.83
CA GLY A 179 12.92 -4.37 35.11
C GLY A 179 11.74 -4.95 34.35
N VAL A 180 10.52 -4.54 34.69
CA VAL A 180 9.32 -4.95 33.96
C VAL A 180 9.28 -4.22 32.62
N THR A 181 9.39 -4.98 31.54
CA THR A 181 9.35 -4.45 30.17
C THR A 181 8.17 -5.09 29.41
N PRO A 182 7.18 -4.28 29.00
CA PRO A 182 6.08 -4.79 28.19
C PRO A 182 6.56 -5.11 26.79
N THR A 183 6.12 -6.25 26.24
CA THR A 183 6.36 -6.63 24.85
C THR A 183 5.06 -7.01 24.17
N ILE A 184 4.88 -6.54 22.94
CA ILE A 184 3.74 -6.82 22.05
C ILE A 184 4.21 -7.37 20.70
N GLY A 185 5.52 -7.44 20.50
CA GLY A 185 6.11 -7.86 19.23
C GLY A 185 5.79 -9.32 18.92
N MET A 186 5.42 -9.61 17.67
CA MET A 186 5.22 -10.99 17.20
C MET A 186 6.55 -11.74 17.02
N ASN A 187 7.64 -11.01 16.89
CA ASN A 187 8.98 -11.57 16.74
C ASN A 187 9.71 -11.52 18.08
N PHE A 188 10.65 -12.46 18.25
CA PHE A 188 11.57 -12.49 19.39
C PHE A 188 12.72 -11.50 19.21
N SER A 189 13.92 -11.82 19.70
CA SER A 189 15.08 -10.95 19.61
C SER A 189 15.36 -10.51 18.17
N ARG A 190 15.59 -9.21 18.00
CA ARG A 190 15.87 -8.60 16.70
C ARG A 190 16.84 -7.44 16.88
N SER A 191 17.48 -7.04 15.75
CA SER A 191 18.37 -5.88 15.76
C SER A 191 17.61 -4.59 16.12
N GLY A 192 18.16 -3.80 17.02
CA GLY A 192 17.70 -2.44 17.31
C GLY A 192 18.22 -1.39 16.32
N ALA A 193 19.20 -1.73 15.47
CA ALA A 193 19.82 -0.77 14.57
C ALA A 193 18.85 -0.02 13.65
N PRO A 194 17.81 -0.66 13.03
CA PRO A 194 16.83 0.08 12.25
C PRO A 194 16.01 1.07 13.08
N VAL A 195 15.73 0.77 14.34
CA VAL A 195 15.01 1.67 15.27
C VAL A 195 15.88 2.89 15.58
N VAL A 196 17.16 2.69 15.90
CA VAL A 196 18.12 3.78 16.12
C VAL A 196 18.27 4.62 14.85
N GLY A 197 18.36 3.98 13.68
CA GLY A 197 18.42 4.68 12.39
C GLY A 197 17.17 5.52 12.13
N GLN A 198 15.98 5.02 12.49
CA GLN A 198 14.75 5.79 12.35
C GLN A 198 14.70 6.98 13.32
N TYR A 199 15.13 6.79 14.56
CA TYR A 199 15.27 7.87 15.53
C TYR A 199 16.25 8.94 15.03
N PHE A 200 17.43 8.53 14.54
CA PHE A 200 18.39 9.45 13.91
C PHE A 200 17.75 10.27 12.80
N ASN A 201 17.01 9.62 11.89
CA ASN A 201 16.34 10.34 10.80
C ASN A 201 15.29 11.34 11.31
N PHE A 202 14.57 11.00 12.39
CA PHE A 202 13.61 11.94 12.99
C PHE A 202 14.29 13.19 13.55
N ILE A 203 15.43 13.03 14.22
CA ILE A 203 16.18 14.16 14.78
C ILE A 203 16.91 14.95 13.68
N HIS A 204 17.58 14.24 12.76
CA HIS A 204 18.40 14.86 11.72
C HIS A 204 17.57 15.60 10.66
N LEU A 205 16.53 14.97 10.14
CA LEU A 205 15.67 15.56 9.12
C LEU A 205 14.60 16.47 9.72
N GLY A 206 14.04 16.08 10.83
CA GLY A 206 12.86 16.72 11.40
C GLY A 206 11.70 16.79 10.40
N ARG A 207 10.65 17.53 10.76
CA ARG A 207 9.47 17.68 9.91
C ARG A 207 9.81 18.35 8.57
N ASN A 208 10.68 19.34 8.58
CA ASN A 208 11.03 20.08 7.37
C ASN A 208 11.89 19.28 6.40
N GLY A 209 12.87 18.51 6.92
CA GLY A 209 13.69 17.63 6.08
C GLY A 209 12.85 16.54 5.40
N TYR A 210 11.93 15.89 6.14
CA TYR A 210 10.98 14.95 5.54
C TYR A 210 10.10 15.62 4.47
N ARG A 211 9.58 16.83 4.73
CA ARG A 211 8.78 17.58 3.76
C ARG A 211 9.56 17.83 2.47
N HIS A 212 10.74 18.42 2.55
CA HIS A 212 11.57 18.70 1.38
C HIS A 212 11.89 17.43 0.60
N ARG A 213 12.22 16.35 1.32
CA ARG A 213 12.51 15.05 0.70
C ARG A 213 11.30 14.48 -0.05
N MET A 214 10.11 14.46 0.56
CA MET A 214 8.92 13.88 -0.07
C MET A 214 8.43 14.72 -1.24
N GLN A 215 8.46 16.05 -1.12
CA GLN A 215 8.12 16.96 -2.23
C GLN A 215 9.10 16.83 -3.40
N ALA A 216 10.39 16.64 -3.13
CA ALA A 216 11.37 16.40 -4.20
C ALA A 216 11.10 15.07 -4.92
N LEU A 217 10.77 14.00 -4.18
CA LEU A 217 10.43 12.71 -4.78
C LEU A 217 9.14 12.78 -5.62
N GLU A 218 8.13 13.49 -5.14
CA GLU A 218 6.89 13.73 -5.87
C GLU A 218 7.17 14.50 -7.17
N ALA A 219 7.94 15.59 -7.11
CA ALA A 219 8.29 16.37 -8.29
C ALA A 219 9.05 15.56 -9.36
N ILE A 220 9.98 14.67 -8.94
CA ILE A 220 10.70 13.76 -9.84
C ILE A 220 9.74 12.71 -10.43
N ALA A 221 8.84 12.18 -9.62
CA ALA A 221 7.85 11.20 -10.08
C ALA A 221 6.87 11.81 -11.09
N CYS A 222 6.39 13.04 -10.85
CA CYS A 222 5.55 13.76 -11.80
C CYS A 222 6.29 14.03 -13.12
N HIS A 223 7.54 14.53 -13.03
CA HIS A 223 8.36 14.75 -14.22
C HIS A 223 8.53 13.48 -15.06
N LEU A 224 8.81 12.34 -14.39
CA LEU A 224 8.96 11.06 -15.08
C LEU A 224 7.63 10.58 -15.70
N ALA A 225 6.52 10.72 -14.96
CA ALA A 225 5.19 10.35 -15.45
C ALA A 225 4.78 11.17 -16.68
N ASP A 226 4.93 12.50 -16.61
CA ASP A 226 4.61 13.41 -17.72
C ASP A 226 5.49 13.12 -18.95
N GLY A 227 6.79 12.89 -18.72
CA GLY A 227 7.72 12.53 -19.79
C GLY A 227 7.35 11.21 -20.48
N ILE A 228 6.95 10.19 -19.72
CA ILE A 228 6.51 8.89 -20.27
C ILE A 228 5.17 9.04 -21.00
N ALA A 229 4.23 9.84 -20.48
CA ALA A 229 2.94 10.09 -21.13
C ALA A 229 3.08 10.75 -22.52
N ALA A 230 4.19 11.43 -22.77
CA ALA A 230 4.51 12.01 -24.07
C ALA A 230 5.11 10.99 -25.06
N ILE A 231 5.43 9.76 -24.62
CA ILE A 231 6.02 8.70 -25.45
C ILE A 231 4.90 7.75 -25.89
N ALA A 232 4.30 7.99 -27.07
CA ALA A 232 3.34 7.04 -27.65
C ALA A 232 4.06 5.71 -27.99
N PRO A 233 3.44 4.55 -27.72
CA PRO A 233 2.05 4.29 -27.34
C PRO A 233 1.85 4.05 -25.83
N LEU A 234 2.69 4.61 -24.96
CA LEU A 234 2.55 4.46 -23.51
C LEU A 234 1.43 5.35 -22.98
N ARG A 235 0.67 4.82 -22.02
CA ARG A 235 -0.47 5.52 -21.40
C ARG A 235 -0.36 5.44 -19.88
N LEU A 236 -0.54 6.55 -19.17
CA LEU A 236 -0.59 6.55 -17.72
C LEU A 236 -1.86 5.87 -17.22
N VAL A 237 -1.70 4.96 -16.28
CA VAL A 237 -2.80 4.34 -15.52
C VAL A 237 -3.09 5.16 -14.26
N SER A 238 -2.05 5.71 -13.63
CA SER A 238 -2.14 6.57 -12.45
C SER A 238 -1.10 7.69 -12.54
N HIS A 239 -1.37 8.82 -11.87
CA HIS A 239 -0.44 9.94 -11.79
C HIS A 239 0.00 10.17 -10.35
N PRO A 240 1.29 10.42 -10.06
CA PRO A 240 1.82 10.47 -8.70
C PRO A 240 1.51 11.76 -7.92
N LEU A 241 0.94 12.79 -8.55
CA LEU A 241 0.64 14.06 -7.88
C LEU A 241 -0.39 13.87 -6.75
N GLY A 242 -0.02 14.25 -5.54
CA GLY A 242 -0.87 14.08 -4.35
C GLY A 242 -1.03 12.64 -3.88
N GLN A 243 -0.23 11.72 -4.42
CA GLN A 243 -0.22 10.29 -4.13
C GLN A 243 1.19 9.86 -3.66
N LEU A 244 1.47 8.56 -3.63
CA LEU A 244 2.86 8.12 -3.53
C LEU A 244 3.65 8.58 -4.76
N PRO A 245 4.98 8.77 -4.65
CA PRO A 245 5.85 8.93 -5.82
C PRO A 245 6.02 7.59 -6.56
N VAL A 246 4.89 6.99 -6.91
CA VAL A 246 4.71 5.70 -7.58
C VAL A 246 3.60 5.87 -8.61
N PHE A 247 3.77 5.32 -9.80
CA PHE A 247 2.75 5.33 -10.84
C PHE A 247 2.88 4.13 -11.76
N CYS A 248 1.82 3.85 -12.50
CA CYS A 248 1.79 2.78 -13.48
C CYS A 248 1.52 3.30 -14.88
N VAL A 249 2.07 2.54 -15.84
CA VAL A 249 1.96 2.79 -17.27
C VAL A 249 1.53 1.50 -17.96
N GLU A 250 0.65 1.59 -18.93
CA GLU A 250 0.27 0.49 -19.81
C GLU A 250 0.51 0.87 -21.29
N LEU A 251 0.44 -0.11 -22.18
CA LEU A 251 0.43 0.13 -23.61
C LEU A 251 -0.98 0.46 -24.11
N ASP A 252 -1.04 1.24 -25.17
CA ASP A 252 -2.27 1.36 -25.94
C ASP A 252 -2.73 -0.04 -26.41
N PRO A 253 -4.00 -0.42 -26.20
CA PRO A 253 -4.51 -1.75 -26.62
C PRO A 253 -4.37 -2.07 -28.10
N ALA A 254 -4.17 -1.05 -28.95
CA ALA A 254 -3.91 -1.25 -30.39
C ALA A 254 -2.54 -1.87 -30.67
N VAL A 255 -1.63 -1.84 -29.69
CA VAL A 255 -0.27 -2.44 -29.82
C VAL A 255 -0.36 -3.92 -29.48
N THR A 256 -0.13 -4.79 -30.46
CA THR A 256 -0.24 -6.24 -30.31
C THR A 256 1.06 -7.01 -30.56
N HIS A 257 2.10 -6.33 -31.08
CA HIS A 257 3.34 -7.00 -31.48
C HIS A 257 4.44 -7.02 -30.41
N TRP A 258 4.26 -6.27 -29.30
CA TRP A 258 5.09 -6.31 -28.10
C TRP A 258 4.27 -5.93 -26.86
N SER A 259 4.82 -6.13 -25.68
CA SER A 259 4.11 -5.89 -24.39
C SER A 259 4.98 -5.10 -23.41
N VAL A 260 4.38 -4.63 -22.34
CA VAL A 260 5.11 -3.98 -21.21
C VAL A 260 6.17 -4.90 -20.60
N PHE A 261 6.01 -6.22 -20.70
CA PHE A 261 7.01 -7.19 -20.24
C PHE A 261 8.28 -7.14 -21.08
N HIS A 262 8.15 -6.95 -22.41
CA HIS A 262 9.29 -6.76 -23.31
C HIS A 262 10.06 -5.48 -22.97
N LEU A 263 9.35 -4.37 -22.73
CA LEU A 263 9.97 -3.11 -22.34
C LEU A 263 10.66 -3.23 -20.97
N SER A 264 10.05 -3.90 -19.99
CA SER A 264 10.69 -4.20 -18.70
C SER A 264 12.00 -4.98 -18.89
N GLY A 265 12.00 -6.00 -19.75
CA GLY A 265 13.19 -6.79 -20.10
C GLY A 265 14.27 -5.95 -20.75
N LYS A 266 13.90 -5.09 -21.70
CA LYS A 266 14.84 -4.22 -22.43
C LYS A 266 15.49 -3.18 -21.53
N LEU A 267 14.72 -2.55 -20.67
CA LEU A 267 15.21 -1.60 -19.66
C LEU A 267 16.21 -2.27 -18.69
N ARG A 268 15.97 -3.55 -18.35
CA ARG A 268 16.87 -4.32 -17.46
C ARG A 268 18.26 -4.50 -18.06
N GLU A 269 18.42 -4.58 -19.38
CA GLU A 269 19.73 -4.67 -20.05
C GLU A 269 20.61 -3.45 -19.74
N ARG A 270 19.99 -2.31 -19.40
CA ARG A 270 20.67 -1.07 -18.99
C ARG A 270 20.71 -0.83 -17.48
N GLY A 271 20.28 -1.82 -16.70
CA GLY A 271 20.31 -1.76 -15.24
C GLY A 271 19.05 -1.16 -14.60
N TRP A 272 18.00 -0.79 -15.38
CA TRP A 272 16.75 -0.30 -14.84
C TRP A 272 15.85 -1.45 -14.39
N LEU A 273 15.48 -1.45 -13.12
CA LEU A 273 14.55 -2.45 -12.58
C LEU A 273 13.13 -1.85 -12.51
N VAL A 274 12.42 -1.89 -13.64
CA VAL A 274 11.03 -1.46 -13.77
C VAL A 274 10.16 -2.71 -13.92
N PRO A 275 9.48 -3.17 -12.85
CA PRO A 275 8.70 -4.41 -12.92
C PRO A 275 7.46 -4.25 -13.79
N ALA A 276 7.16 -5.29 -14.57
CA ALA A 276 5.91 -5.48 -15.29
C ALA A 276 5.10 -6.60 -14.65
N TYR A 277 3.78 -6.45 -14.57
CA TYR A 277 2.86 -7.47 -14.06
C TYR A 277 1.44 -7.19 -14.55
N THR A 278 0.56 -8.22 -14.51
CA THR A 278 -0.88 -8.00 -14.73
C THR A 278 -1.53 -7.46 -13.45
N LEU A 279 -2.59 -6.67 -13.60
CA LEU A 279 -3.31 -6.13 -12.45
C LEU A 279 -3.97 -7.24 -11.62
N PRO A 280 -4.30 -6.99 -10.33
CA PRO A 280 -5.02 -7.92 -9.49
C PRO A 280 -6.44 -8.25 -9.97
N ALA A 281 -7.12 -9.12 -9.19
CA ALA A 281 -8.47 -9.62 -9.43
C ALA A 281 -9.45 -8.51 -9.89
N GLY A 282 -10.14 -8.78 -10.99
CA GLY A 282 -11.06 -7.89 -11.68
C GLY A 282 -10.46 -7.09 -12.83
N GLN A 283 -9.12 -7.04 -12.96
CA GLN A 283 -8.39 -6.36 -14.04
C GLN A 283 -7.19 -7.18 -14.55
N GLU A 284 -7.23 -8.49 -14.43
CA GLU A 284 -6.11 -9.40 -14.71
C GLU A 284 -5.67 -9.39 -16.18
N HIS A 285 -6.56 -8.92 -17.08
CA HIS A 285 -6.28 -8.79 -18.50
C HIS A 285 -5.38 -7.59 -18.85
N ARG A 286 -5.18 -6.66 -17.91
CA ARG A 286 -4.33 -5.47 -18.09
C ARG A 286 -2.95 -5.72 -17.51
N ALA A 287 -1.93 -5.42 -18.28
CA ALA A 287 -0.53 -5.49 -17.87
C ALA A 287 0.07 -4.09 -17.77
N VAL A 288 0.83 -3.84 -16.71
CA VAL A 288 1.39 -2.52 -16.42
C VAL A 288 2.89 -2.60 -16.11
N LEU A 289 3.59 -1.48 -16.35
CA LEU A 289 4.91 -1.17 -15.78
C LEU A 289 4.72 -0.30 -14.56
N ARG A 290 5.38 -0.61 -13.44
CA ARG A 290 5.33 0.19 -12.23
C ARG A 290 6.63 0.92 -11.98
N PHE A 291 6.56 2.23 -11.88
CA PHE A 291 7.66 3.11 -11.53
C PHE A 291 7.60 3.50 -10.06
N VAL A 292 8.73 3.37 -9.36
CA VAL A 292 8.84 3.71 -7.93
C VAL A 292 10.01 4.67 -7.75
N VAL A 293 9.70 5.93 -7.48
CA VAL A 293 10.73 6.94 -7.20
C VAL A 293 11.04 6.95 -5.71
N ARG A 294 12.32 6.79 -5.38
CA ARG A 294 12.81 6.74 -4.00
C ARG A 294 14.09 7.54 -3.82
N ALA A 295 14.51 7.71 -2.58
CA ALA A 295 15.74 8.41 -2.26
C ALA A 295 16.94 7.87 -3.05
N GLY A 296 17.76 8.78 -3.58
CA GLY A 296 18.89 8.45 -4.44
C GLY A 296 18.58 8.48 -5.94
N PHE A 297 17.29 8.51 -6.32
CA PHE A 297 16.87 8.70 -7.71
C PHE A 297 16.60 10.18 -7.97
N GLY A 298 17.54 10.85 -8.62
CA GLY A 298 17.49 12.28 -8.91
C GLY A 298 17.03 12.60 -10.33
N ARG A 299 16.89 13.90 -10.64
CA ARG A 299 16.46 14.38 -11.95
C ARG A 299 17.33 13.87 -13.11
N PRO A 300 18.69 13.84 -13.02
CA PRO A 300 19.50 13.31 -14.11
C PRO A 300 19.22 11.85 -14.44
N LEU A 301 18.99 11.02 -13.42
CA LEU A 301 18.61 9.61 -13.63
C LEU A 301 17.21 9.48 -14.25
N ALA A 302 16.27 10.37 -13.89
CA ALA A 302 14.95 10.39 -14.50
C ALA A 302 15.02 10.75 -15.99
N ASP A 303 15.83 11.74 -16.35
CA ASP A 303 16.04 12.16 -17.75
C ASP A 303 16.73 11.05 -18.56
N GLU A 304 17.70 10.36 -17.99
CA GLU A 304 18.35 9.19 -18.62
C GLU A 304 17.36 8.04 -18.83
N LEU A 305 16.55 7.71 -17.83
CA LEU A 305 15.51 6.69 -17.94
C LEU A 305 14.48 7.05 -19.03
N LEU A 306 14.05 8.32 -19.12
CA LEU A 306 13.15 8.79 -20.18
C LEU A 306 13.76 8.60 -21.58
N ALA A 307 15.04 8.94 -21.74
CA ALA A 307 15.75 8.74 -23.00
C ALA A 307 15.86 7.25 -23.39
N ASP A 308 16.12 6.39 -22.39
CA ASP A 308 16.17 4.94 -22.60
C ASP A 308 14.80 4.37 -22.97
N ILE A 309 13.73 4.79 -22.30
CA ILE A 309 12.34 4.38 -22.64
C ILE A 309 12.00 4.82 -24.06
N ALA A 310 12.26 6.07 -24.42
CA ALA A 310 11.95 6.59 -25.77
C ALA A 310 12.68 5.83 -26.85
N ARG A 311 13.97 5.54 -26.66
CA ARG A 311 14.78 4.74 -27.59
C ARG A 311 14.24 3.31 -27.73
N ASP A 312 13.91 2.65 -26.62
CA ASP A 312 13.48 1.27 -26.61
C ASP A 312 12.07 1.13 -27.19
N VAL A 313 11.15 2.08 -26.92
CA VAL A 313 9.84 2.14 -27.56
C VAL A 313 9.96 2.34 -29.07
N SER A 314 10.83 3.26 -29.53
CA SER A 314 11.09 3.46 -30.95
C SER A 314 11.62 2.19 -31.63
N TRP A 315 12.49 1.44 -30.95
CA TRP A 315 12.98 0.15 -31.46
C TRP A 315 11.84 -0.87 -31.57
N PHE A 316 10.97 -1.00 -30.58
CA PHE A 316 9.82 -1.91 -30.64
C PHE A 316 8.81 -1.53 -31.73
N GLN A 317 8.61 -0.24 -31.97
CA GLN A 317 7.72 0.25 -33.05
C GLN A 317 8.26 -0.07 -34.45
N GLY A 318 9.57 -0.22 -34.60
CA GLY A 318 10.23 -0.58 -35.85
C GLY A 318 10.26 -2.09 -36.14
N LEU A 319 9.71 -2.94 -35.29
CA LEU A 319 9.68 -4.39 -35.52
C LEU A 319 8.66 -4.77 -36.59
N GLU A 320 9.12 -5.62 -37.55
CA GLU A 320 8.24 -6.11 -38.62
C GLU A 320 7.36 -7.30 -38.20
N ALA A 321 7.72 -7.99 -37.15
CA ALA A 321 7.01 -9.16 -36.63
C ALA A 321 6.79 -9.10 -35.12
N PRO A 322 5.70 -9.73 -34.61
CA PRO A 322 5.47 -9.83 -33.18
C PRO A 322 6.61 -10.58 -32.45
N LEU A 323 6.94 -10.10 -31.27
CA LEU A 323 7.88 -10.81 -30.39
C LEU A 323 7.19 -12.01 -29.73
N PRO A 324 7.94 -13.11 -29.46
CA PRO A 324 7.41 -14.22 -28.69
C PRO A 324 7.11 -13.76 -27.26
N GLU A 325 6.09 -14.36 -26.63
CA GLU A 325 5.76 -14.07 -25.22
C GLU A 325 7.01 -14.17 -24.33
N PRO A 326 7.33 -13.15 -23.51
CA PRO A 326 8.49 -13.20 -22.64
C PRO A 326 8.34 -14.31 -21.60
N MET A 327 9.42 -15.09 -21.38
CA MET A 327 9.45 -16.04 -20.28
C MET A 327 9.28 -15.30 -18.95
N GLY A 328 8.18 -15.57 -18.23
CA GLY A 328 7.87 -14.93 -16.94
C GLY A 328 6.83 -13.81 -17.02
N SER A 329 6.06 -13.67 -18.11
CA SER A 329 4.82 -12.90 -18.13
C SER A 329 3.85 -13.54 -17.13
N THR A 330 3.90 -13.12 -15.87
CA THR A 330 3.15 -13.77 -14.79
C THR A 330 2.03 -12.88 -14.31
N ALA A 331 0.89 -13.52 -14.01
CA ALA A 331 -0.18 -12.92 -13.23
C ALA A 331 0.37 -12.27 -11.94
N PHE A 332 -0.25 -11.21 -11.49
CA PHE A 332 0.08 -10.58 -10.22
C PHE A 332 0.10 -11.64 -9.11
N ARG A 333 1.23 -11.80 -8.48
CA ARG A 333 1.41 -12.67 -7.31
C ARG A 333 1.97 -11.84 -6.17
N HIS A 334 1.38 -11.99 -5.02
CA HIS A 334 1.94 -11.46 -3.79
C HIS A 334 3.13 -12.26 -3.32
#